data_1bcdf296857622f4a38cc078101d82b1
#
_entry.id   1bcdf296857622f4a38cc078101d82b1
#
_cell.length_a   1.000
_cell.length_b   1.000
_cell.length_c   1.000
_cell.angle_alpha   90.00
_cell.angle_beta   90.00
_cell.angle_gamma   90.00
#
_symmetry.space_group_name_H-M   'P 1'
#
loop_
_entity.id
_entity.type
_entity.pdbx_description
1 polymer ?
#
loop_
_entity_poly.entity_id
_entity_poly.type
_entity_poly.pdbx_seq_one_letter_code
_entity_poly.pdbx_strand_id
1 'polypeptide(L)'
;MTRMKEKYVKEVAPALMEKFQYKSTMQIPRLDKIVVSVGCGDCKDNAKALESVIKEISAITGQHAVGTAAKKSVANFKLREGMKVGVKVTLRQDRMWEFLDRLLNVALPRVRDFRGISPDAFDGRGNYSLGLKEQIIFPEIEYDKIEKLRGMNIAITTTAQTDEEARELLRLMGAPFYN
;
A
#
# COMPACT_ATOMS: atom_id res chain seq x y z
N MET A 1 6.60 11.56 -16.95
CA MET A 1 6.80 11.62 -15.48
C MET A 1 5.42 11.62 -14.85
N THR A 2 5.16 10.83 -13.82
CA THR A 2 3.83 10.79 -13.18
C THR A 2 3.60 12.05 -12.34
N ARG A 3 2.34 12.51 -12.23
CA ARG A 3 1.96 13.74 -11.51
C ARG A 3 2.53 13.78 -10.08
N MET A 4 2.45 12.67 -9.35
CA MET A 4 2.96 12.59 -7.97
C MET A 4 4.48 12.64 -7.88
N LYS A 5 5.18 12.08 -8.86
CA LYS A 5 6.65 12.18 -8.93
C LYS A 5 7.10 13.61 -9.24
N GLU A 6 6.38 14.31 -10.11
CA GLU A 6 6.64 15.72 -10.37
C GLU A 6 6.41 16.59 -9.13
N LYS A 7 5.32 16.36 -8.41
CA LYS A 7 5.02 17.02 -7.14
C LYS A 7 6.13 16.77 -6.12
N TYR A 8 6.60 15.52 -6.00
CA TYR A 8 7.71 15.19 -5.11
C TYR A 8 8.97 16.00 -5.45
N VAL A 9 9.37 16.05 -6.72
CA VAL A 9 10.61 16.74 -7.14
C VAL A 9 10.51 18.25 -7.00
N LYS A 10 9.36 18.85 -7.38
CA LYS A 10 9.18 20.29 -7.45
C LYS A 10 8.84 20.95 -6.12
N GLU A 11 8.08 20.26 -5.28
CA GLU A 11 7.48 20.83 -4.06
C GLU A 11 7.98 20.15 -2.78
N VAL A 12 7.87 18.81 -2.73
CA VAL A 12 8.08 18.04 -1.50
C VAL A 12 9.56 17.97 -1.11
N ALA A 13 10.43 17.65 -2.06
CA ALA A 13 11.85 17.50 -1.77
C ALA A 13 12.51 18.82 -1.31
N PRO A 14 12.25 19.99 -1.93
CA PRO A 14 12.75 21.27 -1.43
C PRO A 14 12.21 21.61 -0.03
N ALA A 15 10.91 21.40 0.22
CA ALA A 15 10.29 21.67 1.52
C ALA A 15 10.87 20.80 2.66
N LEU A 16 11.13 19.51 2.37
CA LEU A 16 11.79 18.62 3.34
C LEU A 16 13.23 19.05 3.60
N MET A 17 13.96 19.46 2.57
CA MET A 17 15.33 19.93 2.71
C MET A 17 15.41 21.18 3.60
N GLU A 18 14.50 22.12 3.43
CA GLU A 18 14.41 23.33 4.25
C GLU A 18 14.02 23.01 5.71
N LYS A 19 12.99 22.15 5.91
CA LYS A 19 12.47 21.83 7.24
C LYS A 19 13.47 21.07 8.11
N PHE A 20 14.13 20.06 7.55
CA PHE A 20 15.06 19.19 8.27
C PHE A 20 16.54 19.57 8.09
N GLN A 21 16.83 20.59 7.30
CA GLN A 21 18.18 21.14 7.07
C GLN A 21 19.21 20.08 6.65
N TYR A 22 18.83 19.23 5.69
CA TYR A 22 19.74 18.20 5.20
C TYR A 22 20.98 18.80 4.51
N LYS A 23 22.13 18.17 4.74
CA LYS A 23 23.41 18.61 4.15
C LYS A 23 23.55 18.23 2.66
N SER A 24 22.80 17.23 2.22
CA SER A 24 22.86 16.72 0.84
C SER A 24 21.46 16.35 0.35
N THR A 25 21.20 16.58 -0.92
CA THR A 25 19.96 16.17 -1.60
C THR A 25 19.71 14.66 -1.55
N MET A 26 20.78 13.87 -1.40
CA MET A 26 20.69 12.40 -1.28
C MET A 26 20.12 11.93 0.08
N GLN A 27 20.13 12.79 1.08
CA GLN A 27 19.57 12.51 2.42
C GLN A 27 18.05 12.69 2.46
N ILE A 28 17.48 13.42 1.50
CA ILE A 28 16.03 13.70 1.47
C ILE A 28 15.25 12.38 1.42
N PRO A 29 14.27 12.17 2.32
CA PRO A 29 13.42 11.00 2.32
C PRO A 29 12.67 10.86 1.00
N ARG A 30 12.64 9.65 0.47
CA ARG A 30 11.90 9.30 -0.75
C ARG A 30 11.15 8.00 -0.57
N LEU A 31 10.13 7.79 -1.38
CA LEU A 31 9.45 6.49 -1.45
C LEU A 31 10.35 5.46 -2.12
N ASP A 32 10.49 4.29 -1.51
CA ASP A 32 11.23 3.15 -2.06
C ASP A 32 10.29 2.18 -2.79
N LYS A 33 9.25 1.74 -2.11
CA LYS A 33 8.25 0.80 -2.64
C LYS A 33 6.93 0.91 -1.90
N ILE A 34 5.87 0.43 -2.55
CA ILE A 34 4.58 0.17 -1.91
C ILE A 34 4.28 -1.32 -2.06
N VAL A 35 3.97 -1.97 -0.95
CA VAL A 35 3.57 -3.38 -0.93
C VAL A 35 2.09 -3.46 -0.60
N VAL A 36 1.32 -4.04 -1.50
CA VAL A 36 -0.10 -4.35 -1.27
C VAL A 36 -0.22 -5.83 -1.00
N SER A 37 -0.87 -6.21 0.10
CA SER A 37 -1.06 -7.61 0.48
C SER A 37 -2.48 -7.87 0.95
N VAL A 38 -3.00 -9.05 0.58
CA VAL A 38 -4.32 -9.55 0.98
C VAL A 38 -4.15 -10.92 1.61
N GLY A 39 -4.66 -11.07 2.82
CA GLY A 39 -4.73 -12.37 3.48
C GLY A 39 -5.95 -13.15 3.00
N CYS A 40 -5.74 -14.36 2.51
CA CYS A 40 -6.77 -15.25 2.00
C CYS A 40 -6.72 -16.61 2.72
N GLY A 41 -7.04 -16.62 4.01
CA GLY A 41 -7.06 -17.87 4.78
C GLY A 41 -8.09 -18.89 4.28
N ASP A 42 -9.14 -18.43 3.63
CA ASP A 42 -10.19 -19.22 2.98
C ASP A 42 -9.81 -19.75 1.58
N CYS A 43 -8.79 -19.17 0.96
CA CYS A 43 -8.32 -19.60 -0.36
C CYS A 43 -7.42 -20.84 -0.33
N LYS A 44 -7.05 -21.32 0.87
CA LYS A 44 -6.16 -22.49 1.01
C LYS A 44 -6.72 -23.75 0.35
N ASP A 45 -8.06 -23.93 0.39
CA ASP A 45 -8.76 -25.07 -0.16
C ASP A 45 -9.47 -24.76 -1.49
N ASN A 46 -9.41 -23.49 -1.96
CA ASN A 46 -10.09 -23.03 -3.17
C ASN A 46 -9.15 -22.22 -4.08
N ALA A 47 -8.58 -22.90 -5.08
CA ALA A 47 -7.68 -22.28 -6.04
C ALA A 47 -8.37 -21.20 -6.90
N LYS A 48 -9.67 -21.37 -7.22
CA LYS A 48 -10.43 -20.37 -8.01
C LYS A 48 -10.57 -19.05 -7.25
N ALA A 49 -10.87 -19.10 -5.95
CA ALA A 49 -10.94 -17.91 -5.12
C ALA A 49 -9.59 -17.17 -5.05
N LEU A 50 -8.47 -17.91 -5.01
CA LEU A 50 -7.15 -17.33 -5.06
C LEU A 50 -6.89 -16.62 -6.39
N GLU A 51 -7.26 -17.23 -7.51
CA GLU A 51 -7.12 -16.63 -8.85
C GLU A 51 -7.97 -15.36 -9.00
N SER A 52 -9.19 -15.35 -8.45
CA SER A 52 -10.04 -14.15 -8.40
C SER A 52 -9.32 -13.00 -7.68
N VAL A 53 -8.79 -13.26 -6.48
CA VAL A 53 -8.05 -12.24 -5.72
C VAL A 53 -6.79 -11.77 -6.46
N ILE A 54 -6.07 -12.67 -7.12
CA ILE A 54 -4.90 -12.28 -7.94
C ILE A 54 -5.32 -11.34 -9.07
N LYS A 55 -6.43 -11.62 -9.75
CA LYS A 55 -6.99 -10.77 -10.82
C LYS A 55 -7.40 -9.40 -10.28
N GLU A 56 -8.13 -9.37 -9.16
CA GLU A 56 -8.57 -8.13 -8.50
C GLU A 56 -7.37 -7.24 -8.13
N ILE A 57 -6.38 -7.79 -7.42
CA ILE A 57 -5.19 -7.02 -7.02
C ILE A 57 -4.36 -6.60 -8.24
N SER A 58 -4.29 -7.44 -9.27
CA SER A 58 -3.58 -7.08 -10.51
C SER A 58 -4.29 -5.95 -11.25
N ALA A 59 -5.63 -5.91 -11.25
CA ALA A 59 -6.41 -4.82 -11.83
C ALA A 59 -6.20 -3.50 -11.06
N ILE A 60 -6.24 -3.53 -9.72
CA ILE A 60 -6.03 -2.36 -8.86
C ILE A 60 -4.62 -1.78 -9.06
N THR A 61 -3.61 -2.63 -9.11
CA THR A 61 -2.21 -2.19 -9.08
C THR A 61 -1.58 -2.00 -10.47
N GLY A 62 -2.21 -2.55 -11.50
CA GLY A 62 -1.65 -2.56 -12.85
C GLY A 62 -0.41 -3.46 -13.01
N GLN A 63 -0.15 -4.32 -12.03
CA GLN A 63 0.97 -5.27 -12.03
C GLN A 63 0.48 -6.64 -11.57
N HIS A 64 0.98 -7.71 -12.19
CA HIS A 64 0.60 -9.07 -11.81
C HIS A 64 0.93 -9.37 -10.35
N ALA A 65 -0.08 -9.77 -9.59
CA ALA A 65 0.06 -10.11 -8.18
C ALA A 65 0.49 -11.58 -8.02
N VAL A 66 1.23 -11.87 -6.96
CA VAL A 66 1.78 -13.20 -6.68
C VAL A 66 1.11 -13.81 -5.46
N GLY A 67 0.66 -15.06 -5.60
CA GLY A 67 0.16 -15.84 -4.47
C GLY A 67 1.29 -16.21 -3.49
N THR A 68 1.11 -15.91 -2.22
CA THR A 68 2.07 -16.21 -1.15
C THR A 68 1.79 -17.58 -0.54
N ALA A 69 2.83 -18.40 -0.43
CA ALA A 69 2.76 -19.75 0.14
C ALA A 69 3.15 -19.75 1.62
N ALA A 70 2.54 -20.65 2.38
CA ALA A 70 2.91 -20.93 3.76
C ALA A 70 4.32 -21.52 3.82
N LYS A 71 5.18 -20.99 4.70
CA LYS A 71 6.57 -21.44 4.88
C LYS A 71 6.70 -22.66 5.79
N LYS A 72 5.71 -22.88 6.67
CA LYS A 72 5.69 -23.98 7.65
C LYS A 72 4.30 -24.56 7.73
N SER A 73 4.24 -25.86 8.03
CA SER A 73 2.99 -26.55 8.35
C SER A 73 2.55 -26.21 9.77
N VAL A 74 1.28 -25.81 9.97
CA VAL A 74 0.70 -25.48 11.27
C VAL A 74 -0.63 -26.21 11.40
N ALA A 75 -0.68 -27.24 12.27
CA ALA A 75 -1.86 -28.11 12.43
C ALA A 75 -3.10 -27.34 12.91
N ASN A 76 -2.95 -26.42 13.86
CA ASN A 76 -4.05 -25.62 14.41
C ASN A 76 -4.79 -24.80 13.34
N PHE A 77 -4.09 -24.35 12.30
CA PHE A 77 -4.68 -23.61 11.18
C PHE A 77 -4.99 -24.48 9.97
N LYS A 78 -4.80 -25.81 10.09
CA LYS A 78 -4.93 -26.76 8.96
C LYS A 78 -4.11 -26.32 7.74
N LEU A 79 -2.89 -25.83 7.98
CA LEU A 79 -1.97 -25.38 6.95
C LEU A 79 -0.87 -26.41 6.73
N ARG A 80 -0.56 -26.65 5.45
CA ARG A 80 0.63 -27.39 5.03
C ARG A 80 1.60 -26.44 4.32
N GLU A 81 2.87 -26.76 4.41
CA GLU A 81 3.90 -26.04 3.67
C GLU A 81 3.58 -26.01 2.17
N GLY A 82 3.76 -24.86 1.53
CA GLY A 82 3.45 -24.67 0.11
C GLY A 82 2.00 -24.26 -0.19
N MET A 83 1.05 -24.40 0.75
CA MET A 83 -0.34 -23.95 0.53
C MET A 83 -0.39 -22.43 0.37
N LYS A 84 -1.16 -21.95 -0.62
CA LYS A 84 -1.34 -20.51 -0.86
C LYS A 84 -2.30 -19.93 0.17
N VAL A 85 -1.84 -18.88 0.87
CA VAL A 85 -2.58 -18.27 2.00
C VAL A 85 -2.80 -16.77 1.83
N GLY A 86 -2.33 -16.20 0.75
CA GLY A 86 -2.49 -14.79 0.48
C GLY A 86 -1.97 -14.38 -0.88
N VAL A 87 -2.13 -13.12 -1.19
CA VAL A 87 -1.67 -12.48 -2.43
C VAL A 87 -0.90 -11.23 -2.07
N LYS A 88 0.20 -10.97 -2.76
CA LYS A 88 0.96 -9.72 -2.61
C LYS A 88 1.44 -9.18 -3.95
N VAL A 89 1.64 -7.87 -3.99
CA VAL A 89 2.33 -7.19 -5.09
C VAL A 89 3.26 -6.13 -4.51
N THR A 90 4.41 -5.94 -5.12
CA THR A 90 5.37 -4.89 -4.75
C THR A 90 5.51 -3.92 -5.91
N LEU A 91 5.12 -2.68 -5.68
CA LEU A 91 5.16 -1.61 -6.66
C LEU A 91 6.40 -0.75 -6.43
N ARG A 92 7.08 -0.39 -7.51
CA ARG A 92 8.26 0.48 -7.53
C ARG A 92 8.17 1.48 -8.68
N GLN A 93 8.98 2.52 -8.61
CA GLN A 93 9.12 3.54 -9.65
C GLN A 93 7.75 4.14 -10.09
N ASP A 94 7.48 4.25 -11.38
CA ASP A 94 6.31 4.96 -11.89
C ASP A 94 4.99 4.31 -11.46
N ARG A 95 4.91 2.97 -11.42
CA ARG A 95 3.73 2.25 -10.93
C ARG A 95 3.42 2.53 -9.45
N MET A 96 4.45 2.71 -8.63
CA MET A 96 4.31 3.10 -7.23
C MET A 96 3.70 4.50 -7.11
N TRP A 97 4.18 5.45 -7.90
CA TRP A 97 3.67 6.83 -7.89
C TRP A 97 2.23 6.92 -8.38
N GLU A 98 1.89 6.20 -9.43
CA GLU A 98 0.51 6.12 -9.95
C GLU A 98 -0.44 5.48 -8.96
N PHE A 99 -0.03 4.39 -8.32
CA PHE A 99 -0.83 3.76 -7.28
C PHE A 99 -1.04 4.68 -6.07
N LEU A 100 0.00 5.39 -5.62
CA LEU A 100 -0.13 6.35 -4.53
C LEU A 100 -1.10 7.47 -4.87
N ASP A 101 -1.06 8.00 -6.09
CA ASP A 101 -1.98 9.03 -6.55
C ASP A 101 -3.43 8.57 -6.48
N ARG A 102 -3.73 7.40 -7.02
CA ARG A 102 -5.07 6.79 -6.96
C ARG A 102 -5.50 6.47 -5.54
N LEU A 103 -4.60 5.97 -4.71
CA LEU A 103 -4.89 5.68 -3.31
C LEU A 103 -5.31 6.94 -2.55
N LEU A 104 -4.51 8.01 -2.61
CA LEU A 104 -4.76 9.24 -1.84
C LEU A 104 -5.94 10.06 -2.37
N ASN A 105 -6.04 10.21 -3.68
CA ASN A 105 -7.00 11.15 -4.28
C ASN A 105 -8.32 10.50 -4.73
N VAL A 106 -8.36 9.18 -4.93
CA VAL A 106 -9.55 8.49 -5.43
C VAL A 106 -10.07 7.46 -4.43
N ALA A 107 -9.22 6.54 -3.95
CA ALA A 107 -9.66 5.43 -3.13
C ALA A 107 -10.01 5.85 -1.70
N LEU A 108 -9.13 6.57 -1.01
CA LEU A 108 -9.37 6.99 0.38
C LEU A 108 -10.63 7.85 0.56
N PRO A 109 -10.93 8.85 -0.29
CA PRO A 109 -12.18 9.61 -0.18
C PRO A 109 -13.44 8.78 -0.35
N ARG A 110 -13.36 7.61 -0.99
CA ARG A 110 -14.48 6.68 -1.19
C ARG A 110 -14.70 5.71 -0.03
N VAL A 111 -13.79 5.70 0.94
CA VAL A 111 -13.96 4.90 2.16
C VAL A 111 -15.15 5.42 2.94
N ARG A 112 -16.06 4.52 3.34
CA ARG A 112 -17.21 4.87 4.15
C ARG A 112 -16.76 5.45 5.50
N ASP A 113 -17.40 6.58 5.89
CA ASP A 113 -17.08 7.30 7.14
C ASP A 113 -15.59 7.66 7.29
N PHE A 114 -14.95 8.02 6.19
CA PHE A 114 -13.53 8.38 6.20
C PHE A 114 -13.27 9.65 7.01
N ARG A 115 -12.42 9.53 8.03
CA ARG A 115 -12.01 10.64 8.91
C ARG A 115 -10.52 10.98 8.80
N GLY A 116 -9.81 10.35 7.89
CA GLY A 116 -8.35 10.45 7.77
C GLY A 116 -7.65 9.13 8.09
N ILE A 117 -6.35 9.11 7.87
CA ILE A 117 -5.47 7.98 8.18
C ILE A 117 -4.72 8.23 9.48
N SER A 118 -4.36 7.16 10.21
CA SER A 118 -3.70 7.28 11.50
C SER A 118 -2.31 7.91 11.37
N PRO A 119 -1.98 8.93 12.19
CA PRO A 119 -0.64 9.49 12.25
C PRO A 119 0.37 8.58 12.96
N ASP A 120 -0.08 7.54 13.67
CA ASP A 120 0.75 6.69 14.53
C ASP A 120 1.02 5.30 13.93
N ALA A 121 0.62 5.07 12.66
CA ALA A 121 0.81 3.79 11.99
C ALA A 121 2.19 3.64 11.33
N PHE A 122 3.21 4.22 11.93
CA PHE A 122 4.62 4.10 11.56
C PHE A 122 5.31 3.00 12.37
N ASP A 123 6.41 2.46 11.84
CA ASP A 123 7.14 1.33 12.42
C ASP A 123 8.37 1.71 13.25
N GLY A 124 8.61 2.99 13.51
CA GLY A 124 9.81 3.52 14.18
C GLY A 124 11.00 3.73 13.23
N ARG A 125 10.87 3.38 11.95
CA ARG A 125 11.92 3.49 10.93
C ARG A 125 11.45 4.20 9.66
N GLY A 126 10.38 5.00 9.77
CA GLY A 126 9.87 5.78 8.66
C GLY A 126 9.04 5.00 7.63
N ASN A 127 8.60 3.78 7.91
CA ASN A 127 7.66 3.07 7.05
C ASN A 127 6.24 3.20 7.61
N TYR A 128 5.26 3.29 6.72
CA TYR A 128 3.86 3.49 7.07
C TYR A 128 3.00 2.30 6.65
N SER A 129 2.09 1.88 7.53
CA SER A 129 1.17 0.77 7.28
C SER A 129 -0.29 1.23 7.32
N LEU A 130 -1.05 0.92 6.27
CA LEU A 130 -2.46 1.26 6.13
C LEU A 130 -3.28 0.00 5.90
N GLY A 131 -4.30 -0.23 6.72
CA GLY A 131 -5.29 -1.28 6.52
C GLY A 131 -6.56 -0.72 5.88
N LEU A 132 -6.99 -1.32 4.78
CA LEU A 132 -8.28 -1.05 4.13
C LEU A 132 -9.22 -2.23 4.38
N LYS A 133 -10.47 -1.94 4.69
CA LYS A 133 -11.48 -2.97 5.01
C LYS A 133 -12.06 -3.63 3.76
N GLU A 134 -12.15 -2.89 2.67
CA GLU A 134 -12.85 -3.31 1.46
C GLU A 134 -12.08 -2.92 0.19
N GLN A 135 -12.04 -3.83 -0.81
CA GLN A 135 -11.39 -3.58 -2.10
C GLN A 135 -12.24 -2.72 -3.04
N ILE A 136 -13.54 -2.60 -2.79
CA ILE A 136 -14.48 -1.86 -3.67
C ILE A 136 -14.26 -0.34 -3.72
N ILE A 137 -13.44 0.20 -2.83
CA ILE A 137 -13.06 1.62 -2.85
C ILE A 137 -12.27 1.99 -4.12
N PHE A 138 -11.65 1.00 -4.75
CA PHE A 138 -10.93 1.20 -6.01
C PHE A 138 -11.89 1.14 -7.20
N PRO A 139 -11.88 2.15 -8.09
CA PRO A 139 -12.82 2.21 -9.23
C PRO A 139 -12.58 1.12 -10.28
N GLU A 140 -11.41 0.49 -10.26
CA GLU A 140 -11.04 -0.60 -11.16
C GLU A 140 -11.79 -1.90 -10.86
N ILE A 141 -12.43 -1.98 -9.70
CA ILE A 141 -13.17 -3.16 -9.25
C ILE A 141 -14.66 -2.96 -9.50
N GLU A 142 -15.24 -3.87 -10.29
CA GLU A 142 -16.67 -3.95 -10.52
C GLU A 142 -17.33 -4.80 -9.43
N TYR A 143 -18.33 -4.25 -8.73
CA TYR A 143 -19.02 -4.92 -7.63
C TYR A 143 -19.61 -6.28 -8.03
N ASP A 144 -20.15 -6.39 -9.22
CA ASP A 144 -20.81 -7.61 -9.72
C ASP A 144 -19.83 -8.78 -9.98
N LYS A 145 -18.53 -8.49 -10.07
CA LYS A 145 -17.49 -9.50 -10.32
C LYS A 145 -16.77 -9.98 -9.06
N ILE A 146 -17.13 -9.42 -7.91
CA ILE A 146 -16.49 -9.77 -6.63
C ILE A 146 -17.19 -10.97 -6.01
N GLU A 147 -16.43 -12.02 -5.71
CA GLU A 147 -16.95 -13.17 -4.97
C GLU A 147 -17.13 -12.86 -3.48
N LYS A 148 -16.22 -12.08 -2.89
CA LYS A 148 -16.21 -11.75 -1.47
C LYS A 148 -15.52 -10.43 -1.19
N LEU A 149 -16.10 -9.64 -0.28
CA LEU A 149 -15.42 -8.46 0.25
C LEU A 149 -14.18 -8.85 1.05
N ARG A 150 -13.05 -8.25 0.73
CA ARG A 150 -11.76 -8.52 1.36
C ARG A 150 -11.06 -7.23 1.72
N GLY A 151 -10.46 -7.23 2.90
CA GLY A 151 -9.53 -6.19 3.29
C GLY A 151 -8.16 -6.38 2.66
N MET A 152 -7.38 -5.30 2.63
CA MET A 152 -6.00 -5.33 2.19
C MET A 152 -5.12 -4.46 3.08
N ASN A 153 -3.86 -4.84 3.17
CA ASN A 153 -2.83 -4.06 3.85
C ASN A 153 -1.90 -3.42 2.82
N ILE A 154 -1.66 -2.14 3.00
CA ILE A 154 -0.76 -1.35 2.16
C ILE A 154 0.39 -0.89 3.03
N ALA A 155 1.60 -1.34 2.73
CA ALA A 155 2.82 -0.89 3.38
C ALA A 155 3.58 0.05 2.45
N ILE A 156 3.79 1.28 2.89
CA ILE A 156 4.55 2.32 2.18
C ILE A 156 5.93 2.36 2.82
N THR A 157 6.94 1.91 2.07
CA THR A 157 8.33 1.92 2.52
C THR A 157 9.02 3.18 2.01
N THR A 158 9.68 3.88 2.92
CA THR A 158 10.44 5.09 2.61
C THR A 158 11.92 4.91 2.94
N THR A 159 12.74 5.86 2.52
CA THR A 159 14.15 5.94 2.91
C THR A 159 14.38 6.85 4.11
N ALA A 160 13.32 7.33 4.77
CA ALA A 160 13.39 8.14 5.98
C ALA A 160 14.06 7.35 7.12
N GLN A 161 14.77 8.03 7.97
CA GLN A 161 15.41 7.42 9.15
C GLN A 161 14.49 7.49 10.38
N THR A 162 13.62 8.50 10.43
CA THR A 162 12.68 8.71 11.53
C THR A 162 11.24 8.76 11.02
N ASP A 163 10.29 8.47 11.91
CA ASP A 163 8.87 8.54 11.61
C ASP A 163 8.40 9.97 11.35
N GLU A 164 9.05 10.97 11.95
CA GLU A 164 8.75 12.38 11.74
C GLU A 164 9.04 12.81 10.29
N GLU A 165 10.19 12.40 9.76
CA GLU A 165 10.57 12.65 8.37
C GLU A 165 9.57 12.00 7.39
N ALA A 166 9.20 10.74 7.66
CA ALA A 166 8.25 10.00 6.84
C ALA A 166 6.84 10.59 6.91
N ARG A 167 6.41 11.01 8.11
CA ARG A 167 5.10 11.67 8.31
C ARG A 167 5.03 12.95 7.50
N GLU A 168 6.06 13.78 7.56
CA GLU A 168 6.10 15.02 6.81
C GLU A 168 6.15 14.77 5.30
N LEU A 169 6.93 13.79 4.85
CA LEU A 169 6.95 13.35 3.46
C LEU A 169 5.54 13.00 2.98
N LEU A 170 4.84 12.13 3.69
CA LEU A 170 3.49 11.69 3.30
C LEU A 170 2.48 12.85 3.39
N ARG A 171 2.59 13.73 4.40
CA ARG A 171 1.74 14.92 4.55
C ARG A 171 1.86 15.85 3.33
N LEU A 172 3.08 16.18 2.93
CA LEU A 172 3.35 17.01 1.76
C LEU A 172 2.90 16.35 0.45
N MET A 173 2.95 15.02 0.39
CA MET A 173 2.38 14.26 -0.73
C MET A 173 0.85 14.34 -0.79
N GLY A 174 0.18 14.74 0.29
CA GLY A 174 -1.27 14.89 0.37
C GLY A 174 -1.96 13.78 1.16
N ALA A 175 -1.24 13.04 2.00
CA ALA A 175 -1.84 12.04 2.88
C ALA A 175 -2.76 12.72 3.93
N PRO A 176 -4.03 12.35 4.02
CA PRO A 176 -5.01 12.97 4.90
C PRO A 176 -4.94 12.37 6.32
N PHE A 177 -3.95 12.75 7.10
CA PHE A 177 -3.87 12.36 8.50
C PHE A 177 -4.99 13.02 9.31
N TYR A 178 -5.61 12.28 10.24
CA TYR A 178 -6.50 12.90 11.23
C TYR A 178 -5.69 13.55 12.36
N ASN A 179 -6.27 14.60 12.94
CA ASN A 179 -5.68 15.30 14.10
C ASN A 179 -5.97 14.52 15.39
#